data_989340d24509f0866c58eb4663ebbbc8
#
_entry.id   989340d24509f0866c58eb4663ebbbc8
#
_cell.length_a   1.000
_cell.length_b   1.000
_cell.length_c   1.000
_cell.angle_alpha   90.00
_cell.angle_beta   90.00
_cell.angle_gamma   90.00
#
_symmetry.space_group_name_H-M   'P 1'
#
loop_
_entity.id
_entity.type
_entity.pdbx_description
1 polymer ?
#
loop_
_entity_poly.entity_id
_entity_poly.type
_entity_poly.pdbx_seq_one_letter_code
_entity_poly.pdbx_strand_id
1 'polypeptide(L)'
;KLNCNQKIALVGVNGSGKTSIIKLLLRFYDPNEGVILVDNKDIREYTVESLRKCFSPMFQDYCNYAFTVRENVSLSDYNEFENEEKIKYALDKSGAKGFVDNFPGKINTYLTRQYEDGEELSGGQWQKIALSRTFFRDTVMYILDEPSSALDAEAEDELFRQFEDLYKNKGAILISHRLSNVKSADKIIVIDNGKVIEQGTHKELMSLNKKYAHMYKLQAKKYE
;
A
#
# COMPACT_ATOMS: atom_id res chain seq x y z
N LYS A 1 14.79 -1.00 12.90
CA LYS A 1 15.02 0.30 12.26
C LYS A 1 14.66 0.18 10.80
N LEU A 2 13.92 1.16 10.27
CA LEU A 2 13.53 1.28 8.88
C LEU A 2 14.15 2.57 8.33
N ASN A 3 14.66 2.54 7.11
CA ASN A 3 15.18 3.74 6.45
C ASN A 3 14.19 4.21 5.37
N CYS A 4 14.10 5.50 5.14
CA CYS A 4 13.12 6.11 4.23
C CYS A 4 13.25 5.70 2.76
N ASN A 5 14.35 5.10 2.33
CA ASN A 5 14.57 4.64 0.94
C ASN A 5 14.59 3.11 0.81
N GLN A 6 14.03 2.39 1.78
CA GLN A 6 14.02 0.93 1.78
C GLN A 6 12.61 0.38 1.50
N LYS A 7 12.59 -0.70 0.74
CA LYS A 7 11.42 -1.59 0.60
C LYS A 7 11.42 -2.59 1.74
N ILE A 8 10.41 -2.55 2.56
CA ILE A 8 10.27 -3.43 3.72
C ILE A 8 9.02 -4.25 3.54
N ALA A 9 9.15 -5.57 3.67
CA ALA A 9 8.01 -6.45 3.67
C ALA A 9 7.68 -6.93 5.09
N LEU A 10 6.42 -6.81 5.49
CA LEU A 10 5.90 -7.42 6.70
C LEU A 10 5.15 -8.69 6.31
N VAL A 11 5.61 -9.84 6.77
CA VAL A 11 5.03 -11.14 6.48
C VAL A 11 4.65 -11.88 7.75
N GLY A 12 3.66 -12.74 7.68
CA GLY A 12 3.16 -13.53 8.81
C GLY A 12 1.74 -14.02 8.57
N VAL A 13 1.27 -14.95 9.39
CA VAL A 13 -0.09 -15.48 9.31
C VAL A 13 -1.13 -14.39 9.61
N ASN A 14 -2.39 -14.63 9.23
CA ASN A 14 -3.49 -13.71 9.57
C ASN A 14 -3.58 -13.55 11.09
N GLY A 15 -3.85 -12.33 11.55
CA GLY A 15 -3.89 -12.00 12.97
C GLY A 15 -2.52 -11.89 13.67
N SER A 16 -1.40 -12.01 12.95
CA SER A 16 -0.06 -11.90 13.58
C SER A 16 0.31 -10.49 14.04
N GLY A 17 -0.48 -9.45 13.70
CA GLY A 17 -0.25 -8.07 14.15
C GLY A 17 0.32 -7.12 13.09
N LYS A 18 0.42 -7.53 11.80
CA LYS A 18 0.98 -6.69 10.72
C LYS A 18 0.25 -5.35 10.57
N THR A 19 -1.07 -5.37 10.38
CA THR A 19 -1.89 -4.15 10.26
C THR A 19 -1.89 -3.32 11.55
N SER A 20 -1.76 -3.96 12.73
CA SER A 20 -1.65 -3.26 14.01
C SER A 20 -0.37 -2.41 14.07
N ILE A 21 0.75 -2.89 13.52
CA ILE A 21 2.00 -2.12 13.43
C ILE A 21 1.78 -0.87 12.57
N ILE A 22 1.07 -0.99 11.43
CA ILE A 22 0.76 0.16 10.59
C ILE A 22 -0.13 1.17 11.32
N LYS A 23 -1.16 0.70 12.02
CA LYS A 23 -2.06 1.56 12.80
C LYS A 23 -1.32 2.31 13.92
N LEU A 24 -0.34 1.68 14.55
CA LEU A 24 0.54 2.32 15.54
C LEU A 24 1.48 3.34 14.87
N LEU A 25 2.08 3.01 13.72
CA LEU A 25 2.96 3.92 12.99
C LEU A 25 2.22 5.19 12.53
N LEU A 26 0.96 5.04 12.09
CA LEU A 26 0.08 6.14 11.70
C LEU A 26 -0.57 6.85 12.92
N ARG A 27 -0.22 6.41 14.12
CA ARG A 27 -0.75 6.94 15.37
C ARG A 27 -2.29 6.96 15.41
N PHE A 28 -2.93 5.84 15.02
CA PHE A 28 -4.34 5.60 15.33
C PHE A 28 -4.51 5.22 16.79
N TYR A 29 -3.46 4.67 17.38
CA TYR A 29 -3.30 4.37 18.80
C TYR A 29 -1.90 4.75 19.24
N ASP A 30 -1.73 5.23 20.45
CA ASP A 30 -0.42 5.38 21.08
C ASP A 30 0.04 4.02 21.66
N PRO A 31 1.34 3.70 21.65
CA PRO A 31 1.84 2.49 22.26
C PRO A 31 1.66 2.52 23.78
N ASN A 32 1.16 1.43 24.36
CA ASN A 32 1.00 1.31 25.83
C ASN A 32 2.37 1.24 26.53
N GLU A 33 3.35 0.60 25.88
CA GLU A 33 4.71 0.45 26.36
C GLU A 33 5.70 0.69 25.22
N GLY A 34 6.88 1.20 25.56
CA GLY A 34 7.93 1.49 24.58
C GLY A 34 7.70 2.79 23.82
N VAL A 35 8.45 2.97 22.74
CA VAL A 35 8.45 4.15 21.89
C VAL A 35 8.51 3.78 20.42
N ILE A 36 7.84 4.58 19.57
CA ILE A 36 7.98 4.53 18.12
C ILE A 36 8.63 5.84 17.69
N LEU A 37 9.75 5.74 16.98
CA LEU A 37 10.51 6.92 16.57
C LEU A 37 10.41 7.10 15.05
N VAL A 38 10.14 8.33 14.63
CA VAL A 38 10.28 8.82 13.26
C VAL A 38 11.34 9.92 13.29
N ASP A 39 12.40 9.78 12.50
CA ASP A 39 13.58 10.68 12.50
C ASP A 39 14.16 10.92 13.90
N ASN A 40 14.27 9.85 14.69
CA ASN A 40 14.75 9.83 16.08
C ASN A 40 13.91 10.65 17.09
N LYS A 41 12.71 11.05 16.71
CA LYS A 41 11.75 11.75 17.56
C LYS A 41 10.54 10.86 17.81
N ASP A 42 10.04 10.82 19.06
CA ASP A 42 8.85 10.04 19.41
C ASP A 42 7.64 10.52 18.62
N ILE A 43 6.86 9.57 18.06
CA ILE A 43 5.64 9.91 17.29
C ILE A 43 4.65 10.75 18.09
N ARG A 44 4.67 10.66 19.42
CA ARG A 44 3.82 11.44 20.32
C ARG A 44 4.18 12.92 20.39
N GLU A 45 5.40 13.30 19.97
CA GLU A 45 5.87 14.68 19.91
C GLU A 45 5.50 15.38 18.58
N TYR A 46 5.01 14.64 17.59
CA TYR A 46 4.47 15.20 16.36
C TYR A 46 3.00 15.58 16.53
N THR A 47 2.52 16.56 15.75
CA THR A 47 1.09 16.63 15.49
C THR A 47 0.68 15.44 14.63
N VAL A 48 -0.53 14.93 14.82
CA VAL A 48 -1.03 13.78 14.03
C VAL A 48 -1.00 14.09 12.54
N GLU A 49 -1.31 15.33 12.17
CA GLU A 49 -1.27 15.79 10.78
C GLU A 49 0.15 15.75 10.21
N SER A 50 1.15 16.31 10.91
CA SER A 50 2.54 16.32 10.42
C SER A 50 3.12 14.92 10.31
N LEU A 51 2.83 14.04 11.28
CA LEU A 51 3.24 12.64 11.23
C LEU A 51 2.63 11.92 10.02
N ARG A 52 1.32 12.05 9.81
CA ARG A 52 0.61 11.39 8.73
C ARG A 52 0.96 11.93 7.34
N LYS A 53 1.50 13.15 7.23
CA LYS A 53 2.06 13.66 5.96
C LYS A 53 3.28 12.87 5.48
N CYS A 54 4.03 12.24 6.40
CA CYS A 54 5.16 11.39 6.04
C CYS A 54 4.77 10.08 5.35
N PHE A 55 3.50 9.68 5.45
CA PHE A 55 3.02 8.38 5.00
C PHE A 55 1.85 8.50 4.04
N SER A 56 1.79 7.63 3.04
CA SER A 56 0.61 7.44 2.21
C SER A 56 0.15 5.99 2.29
N PRO A 57 -0.87 5.69 3.12
CA PRO A 57 -1.34 4.33 3.31
C PRO A 57 -2.42 3.94 2.31
N MET A 58 -2.38 2.68 1.87
CA MET A 58 -3.50 1.93 1.33
C MET A 58 -3.78 0.77 2.28
N PHE A 59 -4.98 0.74 2.84
CA PHE A 59 -5.45 -0.36 3.67
C PHE A 59 -6.18 -1.40 2.82
N GLN A 60 -6.25 -2.63 3.32
CA GLN A 60 -7.00 -3.72 2.68
C GLN A 60 -8.50 -3.40 2.57
N ASP A 61 -9.06 -2.74 3.58
CA ASP A 61 -10.45 -2.30 3.68
C ASP A 61 -10.65 -0.85 3.19
N TYR A 62 -10.14 -0.53 1.99
CA TYR A 62 -10.31 0.79 1.39
C TYR A 62 -11.79 1.10 1.09
N CYS A 63 -12.16 2.38 1.29
CA CYS A 63 -13.52 2.83 1.03
C CYS A 63 -13.78 3.13 -0.46
N ASN A 64 -14.96 2.75 -0.93
CA ASN A 64 -15.52 3.09 -2.23
C ASN A 64 -16.44 4.30 -2.05
N TYR A 65 -15.99 5.48 -2.49
CA TYR A 65 -16.79 6.68 -2.36
C TYR A 65 -17.57 6.96 -3.64
N ALA A 66 -18.89 7.23 -3.50
CA ALA A 66 -19.78 7.63 -4.58
C ALA A 66 -19.50 9.06 -5.06
N PHE A 67 -18.24 9.35 -5.33
CA PHE A 67 -17.70 10.62 -5.80
C PHE A 67 -17.20 10.48 -7.23
N THR A 68 -16.80 11.58 -7.86
CA THR A 68 -16.09 11.54 -9.14
C THR A 68 -14.73 10.88 -8.99
N VAL A 69 -14.10 10.49 -10.12
CA VAL A 69 -12.72 9.99 -10.12
C VAL A 69 -11.78 11.05 -9.53
N ARG A 70 -11.92 12.32 -9.94
CA ARG A 70 -11.15 13.46 -9.42
C ARG A 70 -11.20 13.51 -7.90
N GLU A 71 -12.42 13.58 -7.34
CA GLU A 71 -12.63 13.62 -5.89
C GLU A 71 -12.05 12.39 -5.18
N ASN A 72 -12.28 11.20 -5.72
CA ASN A 72 -11.74 9.97 -5.16
C ASN A 72 -10.21 9.98 -5.07
N VAL A 73 -9.51 10.45 -6.09
CA VAL A 73 -8.05 10.48 -6.13
C VAL A 73 -7.50 11.58 -5.21
N SER A 74 -8.10 12.77 -5.25
CA SER A 74 -7.60 13.95 -4.52
C SER A 74 -7.94 13.96 -3.02
N LEU A 75 -8.77 13.03 -2.51
CA LEU A 75 -9.06 12.89 -1.08
C LEU A 75 -7.79 12.78 -0.20
N SER A 76 -6.71 12.26 -0.75
CA SER A 76 -5.46 12.10 -0.02
C SER A 76 -4.69 13.42 0.18
N ASP A 77 -4.91 14.42 -0.69
CA ASP A 77 -4.33 15.77 -0.62
C ASP A 77 -5.25 16.77 -1.30
N TYR A 78 -6.23 17.29 -0.56
CA TYR A 78 -7.24 18.18 -1.09
C TYR A 78 -6.69 19.55 -1.57
N ASN A 79 -5.51 19.96 -1.12
CA ASN A 79 -4.89 21.19 -1.60
C ASN A 79 -4.49 21.10 -3.09
N GLU A 80 -4.31 19.89 -3.60
CA GLU A 80 -3.96 19.60 -5.00
C GLU A 80 -5.17 19.17 -5.85
N PHE A 81 -6.41 19.43 -5.38
CA PHE A 81 -7.66 18.96 -6.01
C PHE A 81 -7.77 19.33 -7.49
N GLU A 82 -7.34 20.52 -7.87
CA GLU A 82 -7.38 21.02 -9.26
C GLU A 82 -6.18 20.58 -10.11
N ASN A 83 -5.21 19.87 -9.54
CA ASN A 83 -3.99 19.47 -10.24
C ASN A 83 -4.25 18.24 -11.12
N GLU A 84 -4.81 18.46 -12.32
CA GLU A 84 -5.12 17.37 -13.26
C GLU A 84 -3.91 16.55 -13.70
N GLU A 85 -2.74 17.17 -13.82
CA GLU A 85 -1.52 16.44 -14.21
C GLU A 85 -1.13 15.44 -13.13
N LYS A 86 -1.21 15.85 -11.86
CA LYS A 86 -0.95 14.97 -10.71
C LYS A 86 -2.00 13.86 -10.60
N ILE A 87 -3.29 14.16 -10.88
CA ILE A 87 -4.35 13.15 -10.95
C ILE A 87 -4.06 12.14 -12.06
N LYS A 88 -3.75 12.58 -13.27
CA LYS A 88 -3.42 11.72 -14.42
C LYS A 88 -2.19 10.86 -14.14
N TYR A 89 -1.17 11.42 -13.49
CA TYR A 89 0.02 10.68 -13.06
C TYR A 89 -0.35 9.57 -12.06
N ALA A 90 -1.16 9.88 -11.05
CA ALA A 90 -1.58 8.90 -10.04
C ALA A 90 -2.43 7.77 -10.66
N LEU A 91 -3.33 8.10 -11.60
CA LEU A 91 -4.13 7.13 -12.35
C LEU A 91 -3.26 6.24 -13.26
N ASP A 92 -2.25 6.82 -13.90
CA ASP A 92 -1.29 6.07 -14.72
C ASP A 92 -0.52 5.07 -13.85
N LYS A 93 0.04 5.54 -12.73
CA LYS A 93 0.82 4.71 -11.79
C LYS A 93 0.03 3.62 -11.06
N SER A 94 -1.28 3.76 -10.96
CA SER A 94 -2.16 2.73 -10.39
C SER A 94 -2.72 1.76 -11.43
N GLY A 95 -2.47 2.01 -12.73
CA GLY A 95 -3.09 1.29 -13.84
C GLY A 95 -4.60 1.58 -14.00
N ALA A 96 -5.10 2.70 -13.42
CA ALA A 96 -6.49 3.11 -13.56
C ALA A 96 -6.76 3.93 -14.82
N LYS A 97 -5.74 4.56 -15.39
CA LYS A 97 -5.86 5.51 -16.51
C LYS A 97 -6.62 4.92 -17.70
N GLY A 98 -6.31 3.66 -18.08
CA GLY A 98 -6.88 3.04 -19.28
C GLY A 98 -8.42 2.94 -19.25
N PHE A 99 -9.02 2.59 -18.12
CA PHE A 99 -10.48 2.53 -18.04
C PHE A 99 -11.09 3.91 -17.74
N VAL A 100 -10.42 4.78 -16.98
CA VAL A 100 -10.91 6.14 -16.70
C VAL A 100 -10.97 6.99 -17.97
N ASP A 101 -9.99 6.88 -18.87
CA ASP A 101 -9.98 7.62 -20.13
C ASP A 101 -11.15 7.23 -21.07
N ASN A 102 -11.76 6.04 -20.87
CA ASN A 102 -12.91 5.56 -21.61
C ASN A 102 -14.27 6.04 -21.01
N PHE A 103 -14.28 6.62 -19.83
CA PHE A 103 -15.51 7.16 -19.25
C PHE A 103 -15.98 8.43 -19.97
N PRO A 104 -17.30 8.68 -20.09
CA PRO A 104 -17.83 9.86 -20.76
C PRO A 104 -17.28 11.18 -20.19
N GLY A 105 -17.25 11.31 -18.87
CA GLY A 105 -16.70 12.48 -18.15
C GLY A 105 -15.24 12.34 -17.74
N LYS A 106 -14.56 11.24 -18.10
CA LYS A 106 -13.18 10.94 -17.69
C LYS A 106 -13.02 11.08 -16.18
N ILE A 107 -12.10 11.95 -15.72
CA ILE A 107 -11.86 12.18 -14.29
C ILE A 107 -13.06 12.83 -13.56
N ASN A 108 -14.01 13.40 -14.28
CA ASN A 108 -15.22 14.00 -13.72
C ASN A 108 -16.41 13.03 -13.67
N THR A 109 -16.25 11.79 -14.10
CA THR A 109 -17.29 10.75 -14.02
C THR A 109 -17.50 10.31 -12.57
N TYR A 110 -18.76 10.25 -12.13
CA TYR A 110 -19.14 9.69 -10.84
C TYR A 110 -18.94 8.16 -10.81
N LEU A 111 -18.40 7.65 -9.74
CA LEU A 111 -18.15 6.22 -9.55
C LEU A 111 -19.33 5.52 -8.84
N THR A 112 -20.52 5.75 -9.37
CA THR A 112 -21.78 5.13 -8.93
C THR A 112 -22.87 5.39 -9.97
N ARG A 113 -23.76 4.42 -10.16
CA ARG A 113 -24.97 4.57 -11.01
C ARG A 113 -26.10 5.37 -10.38
N GLN A 114 -25.91 5.93 -9.21
CA GLN A 114 -26.91 6.82 -8.56
C GLN A 114 -27.01 8.17 -9.27
N TYR A 115 -26.01 8.53 -10.06
CA TYR A 115 -25.99 9.75 -10.86
C TYR A 115 -26.09 9.41 -12.35
N GLU A 116 -26.72 10.32 -13.11
CA GLU A 116 -26.75 10.24 -14.57
C GLU A 116 -25.31 10.24 -15.11
N ASP A 117 -25.02 9.40 -16.09
CA ASP A 117 -23.67 9.19 -16.65
C ASP A 117 -22.61 8.66 -15.64
N GLY A 118 -23.05 8.15 -14.50
CA GLY A 118 -22.16 7.52 -13.51
C GLY A 118 -21.82 6.07 -13.88
N GLU A 119 -20.61 5.66 -13.51
CA GLU A 119 -20.07 4.32 -13.82
C GLU A 119 -19.94 3.46 -12.56
N GLU A 120 -20.23 2.18 -12.68
CA GLU A 120 -20.01 1.19 -11.61
C GLU A 120 -18.72 0.45 -11.86
N LEU A 121 -17.85 0.42 -10.85
CA LEU A 121 -16.55 -0.21 -10.95
C LEU A 121 -16.55 -1.65 -10.44
N SER A 122 -15.76 -2.51 -11.09
CA SER A 122 -15.40 -3.81 -10.54
C SER A 122 -14.51 -3.69 -9.31
N GLY A 123 -14.38 -4.75 -8.50
CA GLY A 123 -13.48 -4.75 -7.34
C GLY A 123 -12.03 -4.41 -7.68
N GLY A 124 -11.50 -4.94 -8.79
CA GLY A 124 -10.16 -4.62 -9.26
C GLY A 124 -9.99 -3.17 -9.73
N GLN A 125 -11.01 -2.58 -10.36
CA GLN A 125 -11.00 -1.17 -10.73
C GLN A 125 -11.06 -0.27 -9.49
N TRP A 126 -11.88 -0.60 -8.50
CA TRP A 126 -11.90 0.10 -7.22
C TRP A 126 -10.54 0.05 -6.50
N GLN A 127 -9.86 -1.10 -6.56
CA GLN A 127 -8.53 -1.24 -6.00
C GLN A 127 -7.51 -0.30 -6.68
N LYS A 128 -7.57 -0.17 -8.02
CA LYS A 128 -6.74 0.77 -8.78
C LYS A 128 -7.05 2.23 -8.43
N ILE A 129 -8.31 2.59 -8.18
CA ILE A 129 -8.68 3.92 -7.67
C ILE A 129 -8.14 4.16 -6.25
N ALA A 130 -8.22 3.18 -5.37
CA ALA A 130 -7.64 3.29 -4.02
C ALA A 130 -6.11 3.46 -4.07
N LEU A 131 -5.43 2.77 -4.98
CA LEU A 131 -4.01 2.96 -5.23
C LEU A 131 -3.70 4.36 -5.78
N SER A 132 -4.55 4.91 -6.66
CA SER A 132 -4.37 6.28 -7.16
C SER A 132 -4.36 7.29 -6.00
N ARG A 133 -5.23 7.14 -4.99
CA ARG A 133 -5.21 7.98 -3.78
C ARG A 133 -3.85 7.94 -3.10
N THR A 134 -3.26 6.74 -3.02
CA THR A 134 -1.96 6.55 -2.37
C THR A 134 -0.84 7.22 -3.16
N PHE A 135 -0.87 7.17 -4.49
CA PHE A 135 0.17 7.75 -5.35
C PHE A 135 -0.01 9.25 -5.63
N PHE A 136 -1.22 9.77 -5.45
CA PHE A 136 -1.49 11.19 -5.60
C PHE A 136 -0.81 12.03 -4.51
N ARG A 137 -0.72 11.49 -3.30
CA ARG A 137 -0.13 12.21 -2.18
C ARG A 137 1.40 12.24 -2.29
N ASP A 138 1.99 13.42 -2.12
CA ASP A 138 3.44 13.50 -1.92
C ASP A 138 3.81 13.01 -0.51
N THR A 139 4.72 12.05 -0.43
CA THR A 139 5.04 11.35 0.80
C THR A 139 6.48 10.85 0.81
N VAL A 140 7.00 10.59 1.99
CA VAL A 140 8.32 9.96 2.18
C VAL A 140 8.23 8.43 2.08
N MET A 141 7.11 7.85 2.52
CA MET A 141 6.95 6.40 2.60
C MET A 141 5.54 5.96 2.23
N TYR A 142 5.43 5.02 1.31
CA TYR A 142 4.19 4.31 1.01
C TYR A 142 3.97 3.16 2.00
N ILE A 143 2.71 2.92 2.35
CA ILE A 143 2.29 1.77 3.15
C ILE A 143 1.20 1.04 2.38
N LEU A 144 1.45 -0.19 1.99
CA LEU A 144 0.55 -0.98 1.15
C LEU A 144 0.15 -2.25 1.89
N ASP A 145 -1.09 -2.29 2.36
CA ASP A 145 -1.66 -3.47 3.02
C ASP A 145 -2.48 -4.27 2.00
N GLU A 146 -1.89 -5.35 1.48
CA GLU A 146 -2.47 -6.26 0.48
C GLU A 146 -2.96 -5.55 -0.81
N PRO A 147 -2.09 -4.80 -1.49
CA PRO A 147 -2.48 -3.93 -2.59
C PRO A 147 -2.94 -4.67 -3.87
N SER A 148 -2.86 -5.99 -3.90
CA SER A 148 -3.24 -6.83 -5.05
C SER A 148 -4.35 -7.84 -4.74
N SER A 149 -5.05 -7.71 -3.61
CA SER A 149 -6.00 -8.72 -3.13
C SER A 149 -7.17 -9.00 -4.10
N ALA A 150 -7.58 -8.02 -4.90
CA ALA A 150 -8.67 -8.11 -5.88
C ALA A 150 -8.18 -8.17 -7.35
N LEU A 151 -6.88 -8.32 -7.59
CA LEU A 151 -6.29 -8.38 -8.92
C LEU A 151 -6.01 -9.83 -9.34
N ASP A 152 -6.15 -10.09 -10.65
CA ASP A 152 -5.62 -11.31 -11.25
C ASP A 152 -4.08 -11.30 -11.32
N ALA A 153 -3.48 -12.41 -11.73
CA ALA A 153 -2.02 -12.56 -11.69
C ALA A 153 -1.29 -11.63 -12.66
N GLU A 154 -1.89 -11.31 -13.81
CA GLU A 154 -1.29 -10.42 -14.80
C GLU A 154 -1.32 -8.97 -14.34
N ALA A 155 -2.49 -8.50 -13.87
CA ALA A 155 -2.65 -7.17 -13.31
C ALA A 155 -1.80 -6.95 -12.05
N GLU A 156 -1.62 -8.00 -11.24
CA GLU A 156 -0.74 -7.97 -10.08
C GLU A 156 0.73 -7.80 -10.47
N ASP A 157 1.22 -8.56 -11.45
CA ASP A 157 2.61 -8.47 -11.92
C ASP A 157 2.90 -7.09 -12.53
N GLU A 158 1.95 -6.55 -13.30
CA GLU A 158 2.05 -5.18 -13.82
C GLU A 158 2.11 -4.15 -12.70
N LEU A 159 1.25 -4.28 -11.68
CA LEU A 159 1.22 -3.39 -10.53
C LEU A 159 2.56 -3.38 -9.78
N PHE A 160 3.14 -4.57 -9.52
CA PHE A 160 4.43 -4.64 -8.81
C PHE A 160 5.59 -4.10 -9.65
N ARG A 161 5.56 -4.24 -10.98
CA ARG A 161 6.53 -3.57 -11.87
C ARG A 161 6.43 -2.04 -11.79
N GLN A 162 5.22 -1.50 -11.78
CA GLN A 162 4.99 -0.06 -11.61
C GLN A 162 5.47 0.44 -10.23
N PHE A 163 5.31 -0.38 -9.19
CA PHE A 163 5.82 -0.05 -7.85
C PHE A 163 7.33 0.06 -7.81
N GLU A 164 8.07 -0.76 -8.57
CA GLU A 164 9.53 -0.68 -8.60
C GLU A 164 10.04 0.68 -9.04
N ASP A 165 9.37 1.33 -9.98
CA ASP A 165 9.70 2.68 -10.42
C ASP A 165 9.33 3.76 -9.39
N LEU A 166 8.21 3.60 -8.69
CA LEU A 166 7.75 4.53 -7.66
C LEU A 166 8.67 4.56 -6.43
N TYR A 167 9.27 3.41 -6.10
CA TYR A 167 10.12 3.28 -4.91
C TYR A 167 11.56 3.75 -5.09
N LYS A 168 11.99 4.10 -6.30
CA LYS A 168 13.40 4.48 -6.55
C LYS A 168 13.92 5.60 -5.66
N ASN A 169 13.02 6.47 -5.15
CA ASN A 169 13.39 7.61 -4.31
C ASN A 169 12.53 7.72 -3.02
N LYS A 170 11.71 6.72 -2.71
CA LYS A 170 10.81 6.73 -1.55
C LYS A 170 10.83 5.36 -0.86
N GLY A 171 10.56 5.35 0.43
CA GLY A 171 10.40 4.09 1.16
C GLY A 171 9.05 3.43 0.90
N ALA A 172 8.99 2.13 1.16
CA ALA A 172 7.74 1.40 1.16
C ALA A 172 7.69 0.32 2.24
N ILE A 173 6.53 0.20 2.86
CA ILE A 173 6.16 -0.94 3.70
C ILE A 173 5.08 -1.70 2.96
N LEU A 174 5.37 -2.94 2.61
CA LEU A 174 4.47 -3.85 1.92
C LEU A 174 4.01 -4.96 2.87
N ILE A 175 2.72 -5.09 3.06
CA ILE A 175 2.12 -6.29 3.65
C ILE A 175 1.56 -7.11 2.51
N SER A 176 1.99 -8.35 2.39
CA SER A 176 1.47 -9.27 1.39
C SER A 176 1.40 -10.70 1.93
N HIS A 177 0.32 -11.37 1.58
CA HIS A 177 0.21 -12.82 1.77
C HIS A 177 0.96 -13.60 0.70
N ARG A 178 1.23 -13.00 -0.47
CA ARG A 178 1.95 -13.64 -1.57
C ARG A 178 3.44 -13.37 -1.41
N LEU A 179 4.16 -14.41 -0.98
CA LEU A 179 5.60 -14.30 -0.70
C LEU A 179 6.45 -14.12 -1.96
N SER A 180 5.90 -14.39 -3.15
CA SER A 180 6.51 -14.03 -4.45
C SER A 180 6.78 -12.53 -4.55
N ASN A 181 5.86 -11.70 -4.07
CA ASN A 181 5.89 -10.25 -4.20
C ASN A 181 6.87 -9.56 -3.24
N VAL A 182 7.31 -10.28 -2.22
CA VAL A 182 8.22 -9.73 -1.20
C VAL A 182 9.69 -10.12 -1.40
N LYS A 183 10.00 -10.94 -2.42
CA LYS A 183 11.39 -11.38 -2.72
C LYS A 183 12.34 -10.21 -2.99
N SER A 184 11.86 -9.16 -3.66
CA SER A 184 12.63 -7.98 -4.03
C SER A 184 12.72 -6.94 -2.90
N ALA A 185 12.13 -7.20 -1.73
CA ALA A 185 12.25 -6.31 -0.60
C ALA A 185 13.68 -6.30 -0.04
N ASP A 186 14.18 -5.10 0.29
CA ASP A 186 15.49 -4.93 0.92
C ASP A 186 15.55 -5.60 2.30
N LYS A 187 14.39 -5.65 2.96
CA LYS A 187 14.24 -6.29 4.27
C LYS A 187 12.87 -6.91 4.42
N ILE A 188 12.84 -8.15 4.84
CA ILE A 188 11.63 -8.88 5.19
C ILE A 188 11.61 -9.04 6.72
N ILE A 189 10.48 -8.75 7.33
CA ILE A 189 10.24 -8.87 8.77
C ILE A 189 9.11 -9.87 8.96
N VAL A 190 9.40 -10.98 9.61
CA VAL A 190 8.42 -12.04 9.90
C VAL A 190 7.82 -11.81 11.28
N ILE A 191 6.50 -11.69 11.31
CA ILE A 191 5.75 -11.41 12.53
C ILE A 191 4.91 -12.62 12.89
N ASP A 192 4.97 -13.02 14.14
CA ASP A 192 4.17 -14.10 14.71
C ASP A 192 3.74 -13.72 16.13
N ASN A 193 2.44 -13.81 16.43
CA ASN A 193 1.87 -13.45 17.73
C ASN A 193 2.34 -12.07 18.26
N GLY A 194 2.34 -11.07 17.38
CA GLY A 194 2.73 -9.69 17.72
C GLY A 194 4.25 -9.47 17.92
N LYS A 195 5.08 -10.47 17.65
CA LYS A 195 6.54 -10.41 17.82
C LYS A 195 7.27 -10.58 16.50
N VAL A 196 8.38 -9.87 16.33
CA VAL A 196 9.32 -10.13 15.25
C VAL A 196 10.11 -11.39 15.57
N ILE A 197 9.96 -12.43 14.76
CA ILE A 197 10.63 -13.73 14.97
C ILE A 197 11.82 -13.96 14.01
N GLU A 198 11.78 -13.36 12.83
CA GLU A 198 12.85 -13.41 11.83
C GLU A 198 12.93 -12.06 11.09
N GLN A 199 14.11 -11.68 10.65
CA GLN A 199 14.30 -10.53 9.76
C GLN A 199 15.55 -10.71 8.91
N GLY A 200 15.51 -10.26 7.67
CA GLY A 200 16.62 -10.34 6.72
C GLY A 200 16.14 -10.20 5.28
N THR A 201 17.01 -10.42 4.33
CA THR A 201 16.68 -10.55 2.90
C THR A 201 16.03 -11.91 2.61
N HIS A 202 15.40 -12.03 1.45
CA HIS A 202 14.85 -13.31 1.00
C HIS A 202 15.89 -14.45 1.06
N LYS A 203 17.10 -14.21 0.54
CA LYS A 203 18.18 -15.21 0.52
C LYS A 203 18.60 -15.65 1.92
N GLU A 204 18.78 -14.70 2.83
CA GLU A 204 19.14 -14.98 4.23
C GLU A 204 18.07 -15.83 4.92
N LEU A 205 16.80 -15.41 4.81
CA LEU A 205 15.68 -16.09 5.45
C LEU A 205 15.44 -17.49 4.88
N MET A 206 15.65 -17.68 3.57
CA MET A 206 15.59 -19.02 2.96
C MET A 206 16.71 -19.94 3.47
N SER A 207 17.93 -19.42 3.65
CA SER A 207 19.07 -20.20 4.16
C SER A 207 18.90 -20.58 5.62
N LEU A 208 18.23 -19.75 6.43
CA LEU A 208 17.90 -20.07 7.83
C LEU A 208 16.94 -21.28 7.96
N ASN A 209 16.18 -21.60 6.90
CA ASN A 209 15.22 -22.69 6.83
C ASN A 209 14.23 -22.74 8.03
N LYS A 210 13.78 -21.57 8.49
CA LYS A 210 12.83 -21.38 9.59
C LYS A 210 11.41 -21.07 9.06
N LYS A 211 10.64 -20.27 9.81
CA LYS A 211 9.22 -19.95 9.54
C LYS A 211 9.03 -19.36 8.15
N TYR A 212 9.86 -18.38 7.76
CA TYR A 212 9.78 -17.76 6.43
C TYR A 212 9.97 -18.80 5.31
N ALA A 213 11.03 -19.57 5.37
CA ALA A 213 11.33 -20.58 4.36
C ALA A 213 10.22 -21.65 4.27
N HIS A 214 9.65 -22.04 5.42
CA HIS A 214 8.52 -22.96 5.45
C HIS A 214 7.28 -22.37 4.76
N MET A 215 6.90 -21.14 5.09
CA MET A 215 5.77 -20.44 4.48
C MET A 215 5.97 -20.29 2.96
N TYR A 216 7.18 -19.93 2.54
CA TYR A 216 7.53 -19.78 1.13
C TYR A 216 7.38 -21.07 0.35
N LYS A 217 7.95 -22.19 0.86
CA LYS A 217 7.85 -23.52 0.24
C LYS A 217 6.39 -24.01 0.15
N LEU A 218 5.57 -23.74 1.16
CA LEU A 218 4.15 -24.09 1.14
C LEU A 218 3.37 -23.32 0.07
N GLN A 219 3.70 -22.06 -0.15
CA GLN A 219 3.06 -21.28 -1.22
C GLN A 219 3.53 -21.73 -2.60
N ALA A 220 4.82 -21.96 -2.81
CA ALA A 220 5.36 -22.43 -4.07
C ALA A 220 4.68 -23.72 -4.55
N LYS A 221 4.44 -24.68 -3.65
CA LYS A 221 3.74 -25.95 -3.96
C LYS A 221 2.28 -25.80 -4.40
N LYS A 222 1.64 -24.64 -4.19
CA LYS A 222 0.26 -24.40 -4.65
C LYS A 222 0.18 -23.92 -6.11
N TYR A 223 1.31 -23.57 -6.68
CA TYR A 223 1.43 -23.06 -8.06
C TYR A 223 2.18 -24.03 -8.99
N GLU A 224 2.64 -25.18 -8.46
CA GLU A 224 3.08 -26.38 -9.21
C GLU A 224 1.87 -27.31 -9.44
#